data_991f8d793af0ed02b7dd92d3d17a720f
#
_entry.id   991f8d793af0ed02b7dd92d3d17a720f
#
_cell.length_a   1.000
_cell.length_b   1.000
_cell.length_c   1.000
_cell.angle_alpha   90.00
_cell.angle_beta   90.00
_cell.angle_gamma   90.00
#
_symmetry.space_group_name_H-M   'P 1'
#
loop_
_entity.id
_entity.type
_entity.pdbx_description
1 polymer ?
#
loop_
_entity_poly.entity_id
_entity_poly.type
_entity_poly.pdbx_seq_one_letter_code
_entity_poly.pdbx_strand_id
1 'polypeptide(L)'
;MKKQLNAVKDFHDTFGLNYNNSPTVDLEKKIIELRFNLMKEENEEYIEAARNNDIIEIADALGDMLYILCGTIIEHGMSDIIEDVFDEIQKSNMSKLGADGKPIYREDGKVMKGPNYFKPNFSKFFS
;
A
#
# COMPACT_ATOMS: atom_id res chain seq x y z
N MET A 1 -10.13 -6.28 2.87
CA MET A 1 -9.24 -5.62 3.84
C MET A 1 -9.90 -5.08 5.10
N LYS A 2 -11.20 -5.15 5.20
CA LYS A 2 -11.90 -4.61 6.39
C LYS A 2 -11.42 -5.22 7.70
N LYS A 3 -11.19 -6.52 7.72
CA LYS A 3 -10.70 -7.22 8.92
C LYS A 3 -9.37 -6.65 9.41
N GLN A 4 -8.42 -6.45 8.50
CA GLN A 4 -7.10 -5.94 8.82
C GLN A 4 -7.16 -4.46 9.24
N LEU A 5 -7.92 -3.66 8.52
CA LEU A 5 -8.10 -2.24 8.85
C LEU A 5 -8.77 -2.07 10.22
N ASN A 6 -9.80 -2.87 10.51
CA ASN A 6 -10.47 -2.81 11.82
C ASN A 6 -9.54 -3.25 12.95
N ALA A 7 -8.72 -4.27 12.74
CA ALA A 7 -7.73 -4.70 13.75
C ALA A 7 -6.74 -3.58 14.06
N VAL A 8 -6.27 -2.86 13.04
CA VAL A 8 -5.34 -1.76 13.24
C VAL A 8 -6.03 -0.55 13.89
N LYS A 9 -7.31 -0.30 13.58
CA LYS A 9 -8.10 0.70 14.32
C LYS A 9 -8.17 0.38 15.81
N ASP A 10 -8.42 -0.89 16.15
CA ASP A 10 -8.43 -1.34 17.54
C ASP A 10 -7.10 -1.08 18.22
N PHE A 11 -5.99 -1.31 17.52
CA PHE A 11 -4.66 -1.00 18.03
C PHE A 11 -4.51 0.50 18.30
N HIS A 12 -4.91 1.35 17.34
CA HIS A 12 -4.85 2.81 17.51
C HIS A 12 -5.70 3.26 18.70
N ASP A 13 -6.91 2.73 18.83
CA ASP A 13 -7.80 3.07 19.96
C ASP A 13 -7.18 2.64 21.29
N THR A 14 -6.60 1.45 21.33
CA THR A 14 -6.01 0.91 22.57
C THR A 14 -4.78 1.70 23.01
N PHE A 15 -3.96 2.13 22.07
CA PHE A 15 -2.68 2.78 22.37
C PHE A 15 -2.72 4.31 22.22
N GLY A 16 -3.91 4.88 22.05
CA GLY A 16 -4.07 6.33 22.03
C GLY A 16 -3.53 7.01 20.78
N LEU A 17 -3.52 6.30 19.65
CA LEU A 17 -3.10 6.84 18.36
C LEU A 17 -4.31 7.35 17.58
N ASN A 18 -4.14 8.44 16.85
CA ASN A 18 -5.21 9.05 16.08
C ASN A 18 -5.40 8.39 14.72
N TYR A 19 -6.60 8.48 14.19
CA TYR A 19 -6.92 8.18 12.81
C TYR A 19 -8.10 9.05 12.36
N ASN A 20 -8.42 9.02 11.08
CA ASN A 20 -9.48 9.83 10.51
C ASN A 20 -10.53 8.96 9.83
N ASN A 21 -11.78 9.43 9.83
CA ASN A 21 -12.90 8.71 9.21
C ASN A 21 -13.22 9.18 7.80
N SER A 22 -12.58 10.26 7.36
CA SER A 22 -12.70 10.76 6.00
C SER A 22 -11.33 11.13 5.46
N PRO A 23 -11.13 11.03 4.12
CA PRO A 23 -9.81 11.28 3.53
C PRO A 23 -9.27 12.67 3.87
N THR A 24 -7.99 12.71 4.27
CA THR A 24 -7.32 13.97 4.60
C THR A 24 -5.83 13.88 4.34
N VAL A 25 -5.24 15.02 3.95
CA VAL A 25 -3.79 15.21 3.91
C VAL A 25 -3.27 15.87 5.18
N ASP A 26 -4.18 16.31 6.07
CA ASP A 26 -3.86 17.14 7.24
C ASP A 26 -3.43 16.29 8.43
N LEU A 27 -2.25 15.69 8.32
CA LEU A 27 -1.57 15.04 9.44
C LEU A 27 -0.39 15.90 9.86
N GLU A 28 -0.06 15.86 11.15
CA GLU A 28 1.15 16.52 11.63
C GLU A 28 2.37 15.99 10.87
N LYS A 29 3.30 16.87 10.54
CA LYS A 29 4.51 16.51 9.80
C LYS A 29 5.26 15.37 10.47
N LYS A 30 5.37 15.39 11.79
CA LYS A 30 6.06 14.32 12.54
C LYS A 30 5.39 12.96 12.38
N ILE A 31 4.06 12.94 12.21
CA ILE A 31 3.30 11.70 12.00
C ILE A 31 3.57 11.16 10.59
N ILE A 32 3.55 12.03 9.59
CA ILE A 32 3.86 11.63 8.21
C ILE A 32 5.26 11.02 8.13
N GLU A 33 6.24 11.68 8.75
CA GLU A 33 7.62 11.17 8.78
C GLU A 33 7.74 9.86 9.55
N LEU A 34 7.01 9.71 10.66
CA LEU A 34 6.97 8.47 11.42
C LEU A 34 6.42 7.31 10.54
N ARG A 35 5.30 7.55 9.86
CA ARG A 35 4.70 6.52 9.00
C ARG A 35 5.67 6.10 7.89
N PHE A 36 6.36 7.05 7.28
CA PHE A 36 7.40 6.76 6.30
C PHE A 36 8.53 5.92 6.90
N ASN A 37 9.07 6.35 8.04
CA ASN A 37 10.21 5.68 8.67
C ASN A 37 9.87 4.26 9.13
N LEU A 38 8.66 4.03 9.65
CA LEU A 38 8.22 2.70 10.04
C LEU A 38 8.24 1.74 8.83
N MET A 39 7.69 2.18 7.70
CA MET A 39 7.68 1.36 6.48
C MET A 39 9.10 1.10 5.97
N LYS A 40 9.95 2.12 6.01
CA LYS A 40 11.36 2.00 5.60
C LYS A 40 12.10 0.95 6.42
N GLU A 41 11.94 0.97 7.75
CA GLU A 41 12.57 0.02 8.66
C GLU A 41 12.17 -1.41 8.31
N GLU A 42 10.87 -1.65 8.10
CA GLU A 42 10.37 -2.98 7.78
C GLU A 42 10.83 -3.44 6.39
N ASN A 43 10.91 -2.52 5.44
CA ASN A 43 11.41 -2.87 4.10
C ASN A 43 12.90 -3.24 4.15
N GLU A 44 13.69 -2.58 4.98
CA GLU A 44 15.08 -2.94 5.22
C GLU A 44 15.20 -4.31 5.90
N GLU A 45 14.33 -4.61 6.85
CA GLU A 45 14.27 -5.93 7.50
C GLU A 45 13.91 -7.03 6.50
N TYR A 46 12.97 -6.75 5.59
CA TYR A 46 12.61 -7.68 4.53
C TYR A 46 13.83 -8.07 3.69
N ILE A 47 14.56 -7.09 3.17
CA ILE A 47 15.69 -7.40 2.27
C ILE A 47 16.79 -8.16 3.00
N GLU A 48 17.06 -7.84 4.26
CA GLU A 48 18.02 -8.57 5.09
C GLU A 48 17.58 -10.02 5.30
N ALA A 49 16.32 -10.23 5.68
CA ALA A 49 15.75 -11.56 5.86
C ALA A 49 15.83 -12.40 4.58
N ALA A 50 15.51 -11.79 3.44
CA ALA A 50 15.56 -12.47 2.14
C ALA A 50 16.99 -12.86 1.77
N ARG A 51 17.96 -11.98 2.01
CA ARG A 51 19.38 -12.28 1.76
C ARG A 51 19.92 -13.39 2.66
N ASN A 52 19.36 -13.52 3.87
CA ASN A 52 19.73 -14.55 4.82
C ASN A 52 18.93 -15.84 4.66
N ASN A 53 18.06 -15.94 3.67
CA ASN A 53 17.20 -17.10 3.42
C ASN A 53 16.36 -17.49 4.64
N ASP A 54 15.89 -16.48 5.39
CA ASP A 54 15.12 -16.67 6.63
C ASP A 54 13.65 -16.45 6.37
N ILE A 55 12.92 -17.55 6.11
CA ILE A 55 11.49 -17.48 5.75
C ILE A 55 10.62 -16.95 6.89
N ILE A 56 11.00 -17.20 8.13
CA ILE A 56 10.24 -16.72 9.29
C ILE A 56 10.35 -15.20 9.38
N GLU A 57 11.56 -14.68 9.25
CA GLU A 57 11.79 -13.24 9.28
C GLU A 57 11.21 -12.51 8.05
N ILE A 58 11.18 -13.18 6.88
CA ILE A 58 10.48 -12.67 5.71
C ILE A 58 8.98 -12.51 6.02
N ALA A 59 8.37 -13.53 6.62
CA ALA A 59 6.95 -13.47 6.98
C ALA A 59 6.68 -12.36 7.99
N ASP A 60 7.55 -12.20 8.98
CA ASP A 60 7.44 -11.15 9.99
C ASP A 60 7.50 -9.75 9.34
N ALA A 61 8.50 -9.52 8.51
CA ALA A 61 8.67 -8.23 7.83
C ALA A 61 7.47 -7.90 6.92
N LEU A 62 7.00 -8.86 6.13
CA LEU A 62 5.85 -8.64 5.25
C LEU A 62 4.57 -8.39 6.05
N GLY A 63 4.36 -9.13 7.14
CA GLY A 63 3.23 -8.90 8.04
C GLY A 63 3.26 -7.52 8.67
N ASP A 64 4.42 -7.11 9.14
CA ASP A 64 4.60 -5.78 9.74
C ASP A 64 4.42 -4.66 8.71
N MET A 65 4.90 -4.84 7.47
CA MET A 65 4.67 -3.87 6.40
C MET A 65 3.18 -3.70 6.12
N LEU A 66 2.44 -4.80 6.07
CA LEU A 66 0.98 -4.74 5.88
C LEU A 66 0.31 -4.04 7.06
N TYR A 67 0.73 -4.33 8.27
CA TYR A 67 0.21 -3.70 9.48
C TYR A 67 0.42 -2.18 9.47
N ILE A 68 1.63 -1.75 9.16
CA ILE A 68 2.00 -0.33 9.08
C ILE A 68 1.24 0.35 7.94
N LEU A 69 1.12 -0.31 6.79
CA LEU A 69 0.36 0.22 5.66
C LEU A 69 -1.10 0.47 6.05
N CYS A 70 -1.73 -0.49 6.72
CA CYS A 70 -3.08 -0.32 7.22
C CYS A 70 -3.18 0.88 8.18
N GLY A 71 -2.20 1.06 9.06
CA GLY A 71 -2.15 2.21 9.95
C GLY A 71 -2.09 3.53 9.20
N THR A 72 -1.26 3.60 8.17
CA THR A 72 -1.15 4.81 7.34
C THR A 72 -2.45 5.09 6.59
N ILE A 73 -3.09 4.06 6.08
CA ILE A 73 -4.39 4.18 5.40
C ILE A 73 -5.44 4.78 6.34
N ILE A 74 -5.54 4.28 7.57
CA ILE A 74 -6.56 4.78 8.51
C ILE A 74 -6.22 6.17 9.04
N GLU A 75 -4.95 6.50 9.20
CA GLU A 75 -4.56 7.85 9.62
C GLU A 75 -4.93 8.89 8.56
N HIS A 76 -4.80 8.55 7.28
CA HIS A 76 -5.26 9.41 6.20
C HIS A 76 -6.77 9.29 5.91
N GLY A 77 -7.50 8.50 6.70
CA GLY A 77 -8.96 8.40 6.58
C GLY A 77 -9.45 7.69 5.33
N MET A 78 -8.67 6.77 4.78
CA MET A 78 -8.99 6.13 3.50
C MET A 78 -9.55 4.71 3.64
N SER A 79 -9.96 4.31 4.84
CA SER A 79 -10.48 2.96 5.09
C SER A 79 -11.63 2.56 4.16
N ASP A 80 -12.52 3.50 3.86
CA ASP A 80 -13.72 3.21 3.08
C ASP A 80 -13.48 3.19 1.57
N ILE A 81 -12.35 3.73 1.11
CA ILE A 81 -12.07 3.85 -0.32
C ILE A 81 -10.87 3.03 -0.79
N ILE A 82 -10.05 2.50 0.11
CA ILE A 82 -8.79 1.88 -0.29
C ILE A 82 -8.98 0.65 -1.18
N GLU A 83 -10.04 -0.12 -0.96
CA GLU A 83 -10.32 -1.28 -1.82
C GLU A 83 -10.67 -0.82 -3.24
N ASP A 84 -11.45 0.25 -3.37
CA ASP A 84 -11.79 0.83 -4.67
C ASP A 84 -10.56 1.43 -5.37
N VAL A 85 -9.67 2.06 -4.59
CA VAL A 85 -8.39 2.55 -5.09
C VAL A 85 -7.56 1.39 -5.63
N PHE A 86 -7.49 0.29 -4.89
CA PHE A 86 -6.78 -0.91 -5.32
C PHE A 86 -7.37 -1.46 -6.63
N ASP A 87 -8.70 -1.56 -6.71
CA ASP A 87 -9.37 -2.06 -7.90
C ASP A 87 -9.08 -1.19 -9.13
N GLU A 88 -9.02 0.13 -8.95
CA GLU A 88 -8.66 1.06 -10.01
C GLU A 88 -7.22 0.83 -10.49
N ILE A 89 -6.30 0.62 -9.55
CA ILE A 89 -4.91 0.26 -9.87
C ILE A 89 -4.86 -1.07 -10.63
N GLN A 90 -5.65 -2.06 -10.20
CA GLN A 90 -5.70 -3.36 -10.86
C GLN A 90 -6.14 -3.22 -12.33
N LYS A 91 -7.19 -2.45 -12.59
CA LYS A 91 -7.65 -2.19 -13.96
C LYS A 91 -6.58 -1.53 -14.80
N SER A 92 -5.94 -0.50 -14.24
CA SER A 92 -4.85 0.21 -14.90
C SER A 92 -3.69 -0.73 -15.22
N ASN A 93 -3.28 -1.54 -14.24
CA ASN A 93 -2.18 -2.49 -14.42
C ASN A 93 -2.48 -3.53 -15.49
N MET A 94 -3.69 -4.06 -15.51
CA MET A 94 -4.08 -5.03 -16.54
C MET A 94 -4.15 -4.41 -17.94
N SER A 95 -4.33 -3.09 -18.05
CA SER A 95 -4.32 -2.38 -19.32
C SER A 95 -2.92 -2.24 -19.94
N LYS A 96 -1.88 -2.68 -19.22
CA LYS A 96 -0.48 -2.60 -19.70
C LYS A 96 -0.14 -3.63 -20.77
N LEU A 97 -1.00 -4.60 -21.04
CA LEU A 97 -0.75 -5.63 -22.07
C LEU A 97 -0.47 -4.98 -23.42
N GLY A 98 0.38 -5.65 -24.22
CA GLY A 98 0.66 -5.25 -25.59
C GLY A 98 -0.55 -5.43 -26.51
N ALA A 99 -0.47 -4.91 -27.73
CA ALA A 99 -1.54 -5.00 -28.73
C ALA A 99 -1.91 -6.45 -29.07
N ASP A 100 -0.96 -7.38 -28.90
CA ASP A 100 -1.15 -8.82 -29.12
C ASP A 100 -1.75 -9.56 -27.91
N GLY A 101 -2.11 -8.83 -26.85
CA GLY A 101 -2.61 -9.41 -25.61
C GLY A 101 -1.55 -10.01 -24.70
N LYS A 102 -0.27 -9.81 -25.03
CA LYS A 102 0.86 -10.36 -24.27
C LYS A 102 1.57 -9.26 -23.48
N PRO A 103 2.20 -9.63 -22.34
CA PRO A 103 2.95 -8.65 -21.57
C PRO A 103 4.22 -8.18 -22.28
N ILE A 104 4.62 -6.94 -21.97
CA ILE A 104 5.87 -6.34 -22.42
C ILE A 104 6.74 -6.15 -21.19
N TYR A 105 7.99 -6.65 -21.22
CA TYR A 105 8.90 -6.59 -20.09
C TYR A 105 10.11 -5.71 -20.36
N ARG A 106 10.55 -4.98 -19.33
CA ARG A 106 11.86 -4.31 -19.30
C ARG A 106 12.93 -5.37 -18.93
N GLU A 107 14.21 -5.05 -19.16
CA GLU A 107 15.33 -5.96 -18.87
C GLU A 107 15.34 -6.47 -17.44
N ASP A 108 14.95 -5.64 -16.46
CA ASP A 108 14.89 -6.02 -15.06
C ASP A 108 13.63 -6.81 -14.67
N GLY A 109 12.78 -7.14 -15.66
CA GLY A 109 11.53 -7.87 -15.43
C GLY A 109 10.33 -6.99 -15.14
N LYS A 110 10.50 -5.66 -15.13
CA LYS A 110 9.36 -4.75 -14.90
C LYS A 110 8.40 -4.80 -16.08
N VAL A 111 7.10 -4.94 -15.78
CA VAL A 111 6.03 -4.89 -16.79
C VAL A 111 5.92 -3.46 -17.32
N MET A 112 5.98 -3.33 -18.66
CA MET A 112 5.92 -2.06 -19.35
C MET A 112 4.50 -1.77 -19.85
N LYS A 113 4.23 -0.50 -20.14
CA LYS A 113 2.93 -0.05 -20.65
C LYS A 113 2.76 -0.38 -22.12
N GLY A 114 1.65 -1.01 -22.47
CA GLY A 114 1.27 -1.24 -23.85
C GLY A 114 0.45 -0.09 -24.44
N PRO A 115 0.02 -0.19 -25.72
CA PRO A 115 -0.66 0.91 -26.41
C PRO A 115 -2.04 1.25 -25.85
N ASN A 116 -2.69 0.32 -25.15
CA ASN A 116 -4.02 0.52 -24.59
C ASN A 116 -3.99 0.89 -23.10
N TYR A 117 -2.80 1.19 -22.59
CA TYR A 117 -2.64 1.57 -21.20
C TYR A 117 -3.42 2.85 -20.88
N PHE A 118 -4.10 2.86 -19.72
CA PHE A 118 -4.70 4.06 -19.17
C PHE A 118 -4.28 4.23 -17.71
N LYS A 119 -4.10 5.48 -17.29
CA LYS A 119 -3.74 5.81 -15.92
C LYS A 119 -4.93 5.56 -15.00
N PRO A 120 -4.68 5.11 -13.74
CA PRO A 120 -5.77 5.05 -12.76
C PRO A 120 -6.33 6.45 -12.51
N ASN A 121 -7.64 6.55 -12.37
CA ASN A 121 -8.33 7.80 -12.05
C ASN A 121 -8.87 7.74 -10.63
N PHE A 122 -8.21 8.43 -9.71
CA PHE A 122 -8.59 8.44 -8.30
C PHE A 122 -9.46 9.61 -7.89
N SER A 123 -9.53 10.67 -8.71
CA SER A 123 -10.26 11.89 -8.34
C SER A 123 -11.73 11.63 -8.00
N LYS A 124 -12.34 10.63 -8.63
CA LYS A 124 -13.72 10.24 -8.39
C LYS A 124 -14.01 9.76 -6.96
N PHE A 125 -12.97 9.38 -6.21
CA PHE A 125 -13.12 8.92 -4.83
C PHE A 125 -13.07 10.07 -3.81
N PHE A 126 -12.79 11.30 -4.25
CA PHE A 126 -12.54 12.44 -3.36
C PHE A 126 -13.45 13.63 -3.61
N SER A 127 -14.47 13.45 -4.41
CA SER A 127 -15.44 14.52 -4.73
C SER A 127 -16.54 14.65 -3.69
#